data_ec89682c518a2a77bc3c73a53851bec3
#
_entry.id   ec89682c518a2a77bc3c73a53851bec3
#
_cell.length_a   1.000
_cell.length_b   1.000
_cell.length_c   1.000
_cell.angle_alpha   90.00
_cell.angle_beta   90.00
_cell.angle_gamma   90.00
#
_symmetry.space_group_name_H-M   'P 1'
#
loop_
_entity.id
_entity.type
_entity.pdbx_description
1 polymer ?
#
loop_
_entity_poly.entity_id
_entity_poly.type
_entity_poly.pdbx_seq_one_letter_code
_entity_poly.pdbx_strand_id
1 'polypeptide(L)'
;MYRRLFQDKDYFYSLLREDEAKEEIEEIWEYTKENLKSDLLYYDDAVAAAYLYLKIYGINKYRNIRHVVIDEAQDYYPLQYELFRMLFPNAKFTVLGDMNQTIAKREDLSLYEQIKNRLNKKKSSLLVLDKSFRCTNEILNFSLQFIEHGPQIKSFNRNGDSPVVFAADSLKALTDRIAEEVKRCMERGFRSIALLCKHEENADRLWRAMKPVMDVPLISDGGNSELNGAFIIPVYMAKGLEFDAVVICDADSRNYHDQDDKRLLYVACTRALHRLCLFGEKELSPLIRHSC
;
A
#
# COMPACT_ATOMS: atom_id res chain seq x y z
N MET A 1 16.33 2.32 -27.49
CA MET A 1 15.93 0.91 -27.70
C MET A 1 14.48 0.68 -27.30
N TYR A 2 14.08 0.92 -26.04
CA TYR A 2 12.70 0.75 -25.57
C TYR A 2 11.68 1.51 -26.44
N ARG A 3 11.92 2.78 -26.75
CA ARG A 3 11.07 3.57 -27.66
C ARG A 3 10.87 2.93 -29.06
N ARG A 4 11.82 2.16 -29.56
CA ARG A 4 11.69 1.52 -30.89
C ARG A 4 10.64 0.41 -30.91
N LEU A 5 10.39 -0.25 -29.75
CA LEU A 5 9.34 -1.27 -29.62
C LEU A 5 7.94 -0.69 -29.86
N PHE A 6 7.75 0.60 -29.53
CA PHE A 6 6.46 1.30 -29.66
C PHE A 6 6.38 2.17 -30.93
N GLN A 7 7.34 2.07 -31.84
CA GLN A 7 7.31 2.78 -33.13
C GLN A 7 6.69 1.94 -34.25
N ASP A 8 6.78 0.62 -34.17
CA ASP A 8 6.28 -0.33 -35.15
C ASP A 8 5.24 -1.23 -34.50
N LYS A 9 3.98 -1.01 -34.87
CA LYS A 9 2.82 -1.71 -34.29
C LYS A 9 2.83 -3.19 -34.66
N ASP A 10 3.14 -3.52 -35.92
CA ASP A 10 3.13 -4.89 -36.37
C ASP A 10 4.24 -5.70 -35.70
N TYR A 11 5.42 -5.11 -35.54
CA TYR A 11 6.51 -5.72 -34.81
C TYR A 11 6.13 -5.94 -33.33
N PHE A 12 5.53 -4.94 -32.65
CA PHE A 12 5.08 -5.07 -31.29
C PHE A 12 4.08 -6.22 -31.12
N TYR A 13 3.07 -6.28 -31.99
CA TYR A 13 2.06 -7.36 -31.96
C TYR A 13 2.66 -8.73 -32.25
N SER A 14 3.70 -8.83 -33.05
CA SER A 14 4.39 -10.10 -33.32
C SER A 14 5.11 -10.68 -32.08
N LEU A 15 5.34 -9.89 -31.05
CA LEU A 15 5.98 -10.30 -29.79
C LEU A 15 4.98 -10.79 -28.74
N LEU A 16 3.68 -10.58 -28.96
CA LEU A 16 2.62 -10.96 -28.03
C LEU A 16 2.26 -12.44 -28.17
N ARG A 17 1.70 -13.01 -27.12
CA ARG A 17 1.15 -14.37 -27.13
C ARG A 17 -0.24 -14.37 -27.79
N GLU A 18 -0.61 -15.47 -28.39
CA GLU A 18 -1.88 -15.58 -29.13
C GLU A 18 -3.15 -15.47 -28.26
N ASP A 19 -3.01 -15.66 -26.95
CA ASP A 19 -4.10 -15.67 -25.94
C ASP A 19 -4.32 -14.32 -25.24
N GLU A 20 -3.55 -13.27 -25.60
CA GLU A 20 -3.70 -11.95 -24.99
C GLU A 20 -4.81 -11.12 -25.66
N ALA A 21 -5.60 -10.38 -24.86
CA ALA A 21 -6.73 -9.58 -25.34
C ALA A 21 -6.23 -8.39 -26.20
N LYS A 22 -6.50 -8.43 -27.50
CA LYS A 22 -5.96 -7.44 -28.45
C LYS A 22 -6.44 -6.00 -28.22
N GLU A 23 -7.66 -5.80 -27.73
CA GLU A 23 -8.20 -4.46 -27.48
C GLU A 23 -7.50 -3.76 -26.31
N GLU A 24 -7.31 -4.46 -25.20
CA GLU A 24 -6.60 -3.94 -24.01
C GLU A 24 -5.13 -3.61 -24.34
N ILE A 25 -4.49 -4.43 -25.17
CA ILE A 25 -3.10 -4.24 -25.58
C ILE A 25 -2.96 -3.02 -26.50
N GLU A 26 -3.96 -2.75 -27.34
CA GLU A 26 -3.95 -1.57 -28.20
C GLU A 26 -3.98 -0.27 -27.39
N GLU A 27 -4.84 -0.20 -26.38
CA GLU A 27 -4.89 0.94 -25.47
C GLU A 27 -3.57 1.14 -24.73
N ILE A 28 -2.98 0.07 -24.19
CA ILE A 28 -1.68 0.10 -23.51
C ILE A 28 -0.59 0.58 -24.49
N TRP A 29 -0.57 0.08 -25.73
CA TRP A 29 0.42 0.46 -26.72
C TRP A 29 0.35 1.95 -27.09
N GLU A 30 -0.87 2.46 -27.37
CA GLU A 30 -1.07 3.87 -27.71
C GLU A 30 -0.71 4.79 -26.55
N TYR A 31 -1.15 4.44 -25.35
CA TYR A 31 -0.89 5.20 -24.13
C TYR A 31 0.61 5.25 -23.79
N THR A 32 1.30 4.13 -23.86
CA THR A 32 2.76 4.07 -23.67
C THR A 32 3.52 4.87 -24.72
N LYS A 33 3.09 4.79 -25.99
CA LYS A 33 3.67 5.55 -27.10
C LYS A 33 3.52 7.06 -26.90
N GLU A 34 2.38 7.51 -26.41
CA GLU A 34 2.11 8.92 -26.16
C GLU A 34 2.93 9.48 -25.01
N ASN A 35 3.07 8.72 -23.94
CA ASN A 35 3.96 9.05 -22.83
C ASN A 35 5.43 9.12 -23.26
N LEU A 36 5.87 8.17 -24.06
CA LEU A 36 7.24 8.17 -24.59
C LEU A 36 7.53 9.36 -25.50
N LYS A 37 6.52 9.93 -26.20
CA LYS A 37 6.66 11.18 -26.97
C LYS A 37 6.89 12.38 -26.04
N SER A 38 6.28 12.36 -24.87
CA SER A 38 6.39 13.41 -23.84
C SER A 38 7.58 13.22 -22.92
N ASP A 39 8.52 12.31 -23.23
CA ASP A 39 9.65 11.91 -22.37
C ASP A 39 9.24 11.37 -20.99
N LEU A 40 8.02 10.90 -20.87
CA LEU A 40 7.51 10.24 -19.67
C LEU A 40 7.64 8.73 -19.81
N LEU A 41 7.94 8.08 -18.70
CA LEU A 41 8.01 6.63 -18.60
C LEU A 41 7.32 6.21 -17.31
N TYR A 42 6.34 5.30 -17.41
CA TYR A 42 5.75 4.72 -16.21
C TYR A 42 6.79 3.91 -15.45
N TYR A 43 6.54 3.75 -14.16
CA TYR A 43 7.44 3.02 -13.26
C TYR A 43 7.72 1.60 -13.75
N ASP A 44 6.70 0.87 -14.16
CA ASP A 44 6.84 -0.51 -14.66
C ASP A 44 7.60 -0.58 -15.99
N ASP A 45 7.36 0.37 -16.88
CA ASP A 45 8.12 0.51 -18.13
C ASP A 45 9.58 0.89 -17.86
N ALA A 46 9.82 1.74 -16.85
CA ALA A 46 11.18 2.10 -16.43
C ALA A 46 11.96 0.87 -15.94
N VAL A 47 11.30 -0.04 -15.22
CA VAL A 47 11.90 -1.31 -14.76
C VAL A 47 12.32 -2.17 -15.95
N ALA A 48 11.44 -2.33 -16.96
CA ALA A 48 11.73 -3.08 -18.17
C ALA A 48 12.86 -2.44 -19.00
N ALA A 49 12.82 -1.13 -19.16
CA ALA A 49 13.87 -0.37 -19.88
C ALA A 49 15.23 -0.48 -19.17
N ALA A 50 15.25 -0.38 -17.84
CA ALA A 50 16.47 -0.55 -17.03
C ALA A 50 17.03 -1.97 -17.15
N TYR A 51 16.17 -2.99 -17.15
CA TYR A 51 16.60 -4.37 -17.36
C TYR A 51 17.28 -4.56 -18.71
N LEU A 52 16.67 -4.06 -19.79
CA LEU A 52 17.26 -4.12 -21.14
C LEU A 52 18.60 -3.38 -21.19
N TYR A 53 18.67 -2.18 -20.61
CA TYR A 53 19.90 -1.41 -20.53
C TYR A 53 21.03 -2.19 -19.83
N LEU A 54 20.74 -2.77 -18.69
CA LEU A 54 21.72 -3.55 -17.92
C LEU A 54 22.16 -4.82 -18.63
N LYS A 55 21.26 -5.47 -19.38
CA LYS A 55 21.59 -6.66 -20.19
C LYS A 55 22.56 -6.34 -21.32
N ILE A 56 22.44 -5.16 -21.93
CA ILE A 56 23.23 -4.78 -23.11
C ILE A 56 24.57 -4.15 -22.71
N TYR A 57 24.53 -3.21 -21.77
CA TYR A 57 25.70 -2.40 -21.45
C TYR A 57 26.40 -2.82 -20.16
N GLY A 58 25.71 -3.55 -19.30
CA GLY A 58 26.17 -3.85 -17.96
C GLY A 58 26.32 -2.61 -17.08
N ILE A 59 26.71 -2.79 -15.85
CA ILE A 59 27.04 -1.69 -14.93
C ILE A 59 28.09 -2.16 -13.92
N ASN A 60 29.05 -1.30 -13.60
CA ASN A 60 30.10 -1.57 -12.62
C ASN A 60 30.01 -0.68 -11.37
N LYS A 61 29.13 0.33 -11.40
CA LYS A 61 29.05 1.39 -10.39
C LYS A 61 28.81 0.87 -8.97
N TYR A 62 28.05 -0.21 -8.81
CA TYR A 62 27.59 -0.69 -7.49
C TYR A 62 28.30 -1.98 -7.04
N ARG A 63 29.40 -2.37 -7.67
CA ARG A 63 30.16 -3.60 -7.28
C ARG A 63 30.77 -3.56 -5.88
N ASN A 64 30.95 -2.38 -5.32
CA ASN A 64 31.49 -2.21 -3.96
C ASN A 64 30.44 -2.44 -2.86
N ILE A 65 29.15 -2.46 -3.20
CA ILE A 65 28.09 -2.71 -2.24
C ILE A 65 28.14 -4.17 -1.82
N ARG A 66 28.20 -4.41 -0.51
CA ARG A 66 28.33 -5.74 0.09
C ARG A 66 27.04 -6.25 0.71
N HIS A 67 26.12 -5.37 1.02
CA HIS A 67 24.81 -5.71 1.59
C HIS A 67 23.73 -4.79 1.03
N VAL A 68 22.61 -5.39 0.65
CA VAL A 68 21.41 -4.69 0.20
C VAL A 68 20.24 -5.13 1.09
N VAL A 69 19.52 -4.20 1.63
CA VAL A 69 18.27 -4.43 2.36
C VAL A 69 17.12 -3.99 1.46
N ILE A 70 16.16 -4.88 1.25
CA ILE A 70 14.93 -4.63 0.50
C ILE A 70 13.81 -4.75 1.50
N ASP A 71 13.09 -3.66 1.73
CA ASP A 71 11.89 -3.62 2.56
C ASP A 71 10.64 -3.63 1.69
N GLU A 72 9.47 -3.96 2.28
CA GLU A 72 8.19 -4.08 1.57
C GLU A 72 8.30 -4.96 0.32
N ALA A 73 8.94 -6.11 0.46
CA ALA A 73 9.28 -7.01 -0.64
C ALA A 73 8.10 -7.41 -1.51
N GLN A 74 6.89 -7.45 -0.95
CA GLN A 74 5.66 -7.78 -1.64
C GLN A 74 5.25 -6.72 -2.69
N ASP A 75 5.85 -5.53 -2.68
CA ASP A 75 5.54 -4.46 -3.64
C ASP A 75 6.36 -4.54 -4.93
N TYR A 76 7.39 -5.38 -4.93
CA TYR A 76 8.27 -5.52 -6.07
C TYR A 76 7.86 -6.69 -6.97
N TYR A 77 7.98 -6.48 -8.29
CA TYR A 77 7.78 -7.52 -9.28
C TYR A 77 9.02 -8.41 -9.43
N PRO A 78 8.87 -9.66 -9.90
CA PRO A 78 10.00 -10.58 -10.09
C PRO A 78 11.15 -10.01 -10.93
N LEU A 79 10.85 -9.16 -11.93
CA LEU A 79 11.85 -8.51 -12.78
C LEU A 79 12.76 -7.56 -11.98
N GLN A 80 12.23 -6.89 -10.95
CA GLN A 80 13.00 -5.97 -10.12
C GLN A 80 14.04 -6.72 -9.27
N TYR A 81 13.73 -7.93 -8.80
CA TYR A 81 14.71 -8.75 -8.09
C TYR A 81 15.86 -9.20 -9.00
N GLU A 82 15.57 -9.48 -10.27
CA GLU A 82 16.62 -9.75 -11.26
C GLU A 82 17.48 -8.51 -11.50
N LEU A 83 16.86 -7.32 -11.58
CA LEU A 83 17.56 -6.03 -11.63
C LEU A 83 18.49 -5.83 -10.43
N PHE A 84 17.99 -6.05 -9.21
CA PHE A 84 18.81 -5.93 -7.99
C PHE A 84 19.99 -6.89 -8.01
N ARG A 85 19.79 -8.12 -8.47
CA ARG A 85 20.88 -9.11 -8.63
C ARG A 85 21.95 -8.63 -9.61
N MET A 86 21.55 -7.99 -10.71
CA MET A 86 22.46 -7.46 -11.74
C MET A 86 23.20 -6.21 -11.26
N LEU A 87 22.50 -5.30 -10.58
CA LEU A 87 23.07 -4.05 -10.02
C LEU A 87 24.08 -4.34 -8.88
N PHE A 88 23.78 -5.33 -8.04
CA PHE A 88 24.54 -5.63 -6.82
C PHE A 88 25.11 -7.06 -6.82
N PRO A 89 25.97 -7.43 -7.79
CA PRO A 89 26.40 -8.83 -7.98
C PRO A 89 27.14 -9.41 -6.78
N ASN A 90 27.87 -8.55 -6.04
CA ASN A 90 28.70 -8.95 -4.90
C ASN A 90 27.99 -8.81 -3.54
N ALA A 91 26.74 -8.33 -3.53
CA ALA A 91 26.02 -8.09 -2.28
C ALA A 91 25.34 -9.35 -1.74
N LYS A 92 25.23 -9.41 -0.41
CA LYS A 92 24.23 -10.21 0.29
C LYS A 92 22.93 -9.43 0.33
N PHE A 93 21.81 -10.13 0.43
CA PHE A 93 20.48 -9.51 0.48
C PHE A 93 19.80 -9.88 1.80
N THR A 94 19.20 -8.91 2.44
CA THR A 94 18.15 -9.08 3.45
C THR A 94 16.87 -8.56 2.82
N VAL A 95 15.86 -9.43 2.74
CA VAL A 95 14.58 -9.12 2.11
C VAL A 95 13.50 -9.23 3.19
N LEU A 96 12.81 -8.13 3.43
CA LEU A 96 11.76 -7.98 4.44
C LEU A 96 10.44 -7.73 3.74
N GLY A 97 9.35 -8.29 4.24
CA GLY A 97 8.04 -8.03 3.69
C GLY A 97 6.93 -8.63 4.54
N ASP A 98 5.73 -8.13 4.36
CA ASP A 98 4.51 -8.59 5.01
C ASP A 98 3.50 -9.06 3.95
N MET A 99 3.22 -10.37 3.93
CA MET A 99 2.29 -10.98 2.96
C MET A 99 0.87 -10.45 3.10
N ASN A 100 0.48 -9.99 4.29
CA ASN A 100 -0.87 -9.52 4.55
C ASN A 100 -1.07 -8.04 4.16
N GLN A 101 0.01 -7.30 3.86
CA GLN A 101 -0.02 -5.89 3.47
C GLN A 101 0.08 -5.66 1.96
N THR A 102 -0.08 -6.68 1.14
CA THR A 102 -0.12 -6.54 -0.32
C THR A 102 -1.47 -5.98 -0.76
N ILE A 103 -1.48 -4.80 -1.38
CA ILE A 103 -2.70 -4.15 -1.87
C ILE A 103 -3.06 -4.69 -3.28
N ALA A 104 -2.07 -4.87 -4.15
CA ALA A 104 -2.30 -5.12 -5.58
C ALA A 104 -2.28 -6.59 -6.02
N LYS A 105 -1.84 -7.54 -5.18
CA LYS A 105 -1.66 -8.95 -5.59
C LYS A 105 -2.01 -9.93 -4.46
N ARG A 106 -2.47 -11.14 -4.86
CA ARG A 106 -2.55 -12.29 -3.94
C ARG A 106 -1.18 -12.91 -3.85
N GLU A 107 -0.45 -12.62 -2.78
CA GLU A 107 0.87 -13.19 -2.53
C GLU A 107 0.79 -14.20 -1.38
N ASP A 108 1.59 -15.25 -1.50
CA ASP A 108 1.77 -16.28 -0.49
C ASP A 108 3.28 -16.54 -0.25
N LEU A 109 3.61 -17.55 0.53
CA LEU A 109 5.01 -17.91 0.76
C LEU A 109 5.77 -18.24 -0.53
N SER A 110 5.09 -18.55 -1.64
CA SER A 110 5.73 -18.82 -2.92
C SER A 110 6.46 -17.60 -3.50
N LEU A 111 6.01 -16.38 -3.15
CA LEU A 111 6.74 -15.16 -3.51
C LEU A 111 8.19 -15.21 -3.01
N TYR A 112 8.40 -15.59 -1.75
CA TYR A 112 9.75 -15.62 -1.17
C TYR A 112 10.63 -16.71 -1.79
N GLU A 113 10.05 -17.83 -2.20
CA GLU A 113 10.79 -18.84 -2.99
C GLU A 113 11.14 -18.29 -4.39
N GLN A 114 10.25 -17.55 -5.03
CA GLN A 114 10.55 -16.89 -6.30
C GLN A 114 11.66 -15.84 -6.13
N ILE A 115 11.61 -15.01 -5.09
CA ILE A 115 12.65 -14.02 -4.76
C ILE A 115 14.00 -14.72 -4.56
N LYS A 116 14.04 -15.77 -3.78
CA LYS A 116 15.24 -16.58 -3.53
C LYS A 116 15.83 -17.10 -4.84
N ASN A 117 14.98 -17.65 -5.72
CA ASN A 117 15.41 -18.17 -7.02
C ASN A 117 15.94 -17.06 -7.93
N ARG A 118 15.28 -15.88 -7.96
CA ARG A 118 15.72 -14.73 -8.77
C ARG A 118 17.03 -14.12 -8.28
N LEU A 119 17.19 -13.94 -6.98
CA LEU A 119 18.42 -13.43 -6.40
C LEU A 119 19.59 -14.44 -6.52
N ASN A 120 19.30 -15.73 -6.67
CA ASN A 120 20.23 -16.82 -6.95
C ASN A 120 21.48 -16.80 -6.05
N LYS A 121 21.30 -16.73 -4.73
CA LYS A 121 22.41 -16.76 -3.77
C LYS A 121 22.62 -18.17 -3.22
N LYS A 122 23.89 -18.60 -3.09
CA LYS A 122 24.29 -19.96 -2.69
C LYS A 122 23.72 -20.41 -1.34
N LYS A 123 23.53 -19.47 -0.41
CA LYS A 123 22.96 -19.73 0.92
C LYS A 123 21.82 -18.75 1.17
N SER A 124 20.65 -19.27 1.43
CA SER A 124 19.44 -18.48 1.73
C SER A 124 18.68 -19.16 2.85
N SER A 125 18.11 -18.37 3.75
CA SER A 125 17.20 -18.82 4.82
C SER A 125 15.94 -17.96 4.79
N LEU A 126 14.80 -18.56 5.06
CA LEU A 126 13.52 -17.89 5.27
C LEU A 126 13.20 -17.92 6.77
N LEU A 127 12.91 -16.76 7.34
CA LEU A 127 12.46 -16.62 8.71
C LEU A 127 11.04 -16.02 8.68
N VAL A 128 10.11 -16.66 9.35
CA VAL A 128 8.74 -16.17 9.52
C VAL A 128 8.60 -15.61 10.93
N LEU A 129 8.19 -14.33 11.03
CA LEU A 129 7.92 -13.67 12.29
C LEU A 129 6.40 -13.71 12.52
N ASP A 130 5.97 -14.33 13.61
CA ASP A 130 4.55 -14.54 13.97
C ASP A 130 4.07 -13.62 15.09
N LYS A 131 4.89 -12.64 15.52
CA LYS A 131 4.54 -11.71 16.61
C LYS A 131 4.51 -10.28 16.11
N SER A 132 3.41 -9.59 16.41
CA SER A 132 3.27 -8.16 16.18
C SER A 132 3.52 -7.38 17.47
N PHE A 133 4.37 -6.35 17.38
CA PHE A 133 4.68 -5.42 18.47
C PHE A 133 4.14 -4.01 18.20
N ARG A 134 3.49 -3.80 17.04
CA ARG A 134 3.11 -2.48 16.53
C ARG A 134 1.90 -1.91 17.26
N CYS A 135 0.76 -2.54 17.14
CA CYS A 135 -0.52 -2.05 17.67
C CYS A 135 -0.95 -2.78 18.95
N THR A 136 -2.03 -2.32 19.56
CA THR A 136 -2.64 -2.99 20.70
C THR A 136 -3.31 -4.31 20.29
N ASN A 137 -3.56 -5.18 21.28
CA ASN A 137 -4.24 -6.48 21.08
C ASN A 137 -5.60 -6.30 20.41
N GLU A 138 -6.36 -5.30 20.86
CA GLU A 138 -7.72 -5.02 20.39
C GLU A 138 -7.70 -4.60 18.91
N ILE A 139 -6.76 -3.73 18.51
CA ILE A 139 -6.58 -3.32 17.13
C ILE A 139 -6.15 -4.50 16.25
N LEU A 140 -5.18 -5.28 16.71
CA LEU A 140 -4.71 -6.45 15.96
C LEU A 140 -5.85 -7.46 15.75
N ASN A 141 -6.53 -7.86 16.83
CA ASN A 141 -7.63 -8.84 16.76
C ASN A 141 -8.77 -8.37 15.85
N PHE A 142 -9.11 -7.07 15.91
CA PHE A 142 -10.08 -6.48 15.02
C PHE A 142 -9.61 -6.53 13.54
N SER A 143 -8.35 -6.21 13.30
CA SER A 143 -7.79 -6.20 11.95
C SER A 143 -7.73 -7.59 11.30
N LEU A 144 -7.52 -8.64 12.10
CA LEU A 144 -7.44 -10.02 11.62
C LEU A 144 -8.72 -10.52 10.95
N GLN A 145 -9.90 -9.91 11.19
CA GLN A 145 -11.14 -10.27 10.49
C GLN A 145 -11.05 -10.03 8.98
N PHE A 146 -10.15 -9.17 8.52
CA PHE A 146 -9.95 -8.83 7.11
C PHE A 146 -8.96 -9.76 6.40
N ILE A 147 -8.33 -10.70 7.11
CA ILE A 147 -7.40 -11.69 6.55
C ILE A 147 -8.11 -13.04 6.48
N GLU A 148 -8.15 -13.66 5.29
CA GLU A 148 -8.79 -14.97 5.12
C GLU A 148 -7.83 -16.14 5.40
N HIS A 149 -6.57 -15.99 5.01
CA HIS A 149 -5.54 -17.01 5.16
C HIS A 149 -4.19 -16.35 5.48
N GLY A 150 -3.68 -16.59 6.67
CA GLY A 150 -2.37 -16.08 7.07
C GLY A 150 -1.82 -16.82 8.28
N PRO A 151 -0.52 -16.72 8.56
CA PRO A 151 0.03 -17.25 9.79
C PRO A 151 -0.70 -16.61 10.99
N GLN A 152 -0.91 -17.39 12.05
CA GLN A 152 -1.48 -16.84 13.28
C GLN A 152 -0.55 -15.76 13.82
N ILE A 153 -0.94 -14.50 13.64
CA ILE A 153 -0.20 -13.36 14.19
C ILE A 153 -0.54 -13.26 15.67
N LYS A 154 0.46 -13.39 16.52
CA LYS A 154 0.31 -13.24 17.96
C LYS A 154 0.63 -11.81 18.35
N SER A 155 -0.17 -11.25 19.23
CA SER A 155 0.12 -9.95 19.82
C SER A 155 1.09 -10.06 20.99
N PHE A 156 1.82 -9.00 21.25
CA PHE A 156 2.74 -8.88 22.39
C PHE A 156 2.07 -8.24 23.62
N ASN A 157 0.91 -8.72 24.03
CA ASN A 157 0.21 -8.34 25.27
C ASN A 157 0.16 -6.83 25.60
N ARG A 158 0.00 -5.99 24.58
CA ARG A 158 -0.22 -4.56 24.74
C ARG A 158 -1.70 -4.27 24.62
N ASN A 159 -2.37 -4.08 25.77
CA ASN A 159 -3.80 -3.78 25.78
C ASN A 159 -4.05 -2.30 25.48
N GLY A 160 -5.19 -2.01 24.88
CA GLY A 160 -5.65 -0.68 24.53
C GLY A 160 -7.17 -0.59 24.42
N ASP A 161 -7.64 0.49 23.82
CA ASP A 161 -9.08 0.68 23.59
C ASP A 161 -9.56 -0.24 22.45
N SER A 162 -10.77 -0.76 22.60
CA SER A 162 -11.46 -1.44 21.49
C SER A 162 -11.66 -0.47 20.32
N PRO A 163 -11.52 -0.94 19.07
CA PRO A 163 -11.87 -0.16 17.90
C PRO A 163 -13.31 0.32 17.93
N VAL A 164 -13.55 1.56 17.49
CA VAL A 164 -14.88 2.15 17.43
C VAL A 164 -15.40 2.10 16.01
N VAL A 165 -16.60 1.54 15.85
CA VAL A 165 -17.30 1.51 14.56
C VAL A 165 -18.55 2.35 14.66
N PHE A 166 -18.79 3.26 13.70
CA PHE A 166 -19.90 4.20 13.76
C PHE A 166 -20.46 4.51 12.36
N ALA A 167 -21.78 4.41 12.23
CA ALA A 167 -22.51 4.83 11.04
C ALA A 167 -23.16 6.20 11.28
N ALA A 168 -22.85 7.18 10.46
CA ALA A 168 -23.45 8.51 10.50
C ALA A 168 -24.63 8.62 9.52
N ASP A 169 -25.72 9.25 9.90
CA ASP A 169 -26.89 9.42 9.04
C ASP A 169 -26.63 10.39 7.86
N SER A 170 -25.62 11.24 7.98
CA SER A 170 -25.27 12.25 6.98
C SER A 170 -23.78 12.60 7.03
N LEU A 171 -23.30 13.23 5.93
CA LEU A 171 -21.92 13.74 5.87
C LEU A 171 -21.63 14.74 6.99
N LYS A 172 -22.61 15.59 7.36
CA LYS A 172 -22.45 16.53 8.48
C LYS A 172 -22.25 15.79 9.81
N ALA A 173 -23.10 14.82 10.11
CA ALA A 173 -22.97 14.01 11.33
C ALA A 173 -21.64 13.24 11.35
N LEU A 174 -21.17 12.79 10.18
CA LEU A 174 -19.87 12.14 10.03
C LEU A 174 -18.73 13.10 10.38
N THR A 175 -18.72 14.31 9.81
CA THR A 175 -17.66 15.30 10.06
C THR A 175 -17.66 15.80 11.49
N ASP A 176 -18.83 15.99 12.10
CA ASP A 176 -18.96 16.36 13.52
C ASP A 176 -18.36 15.24 14.40
N ARG A 177 -18.66 13.98 14.10
CA ARG A 177 -18.15 12.82 14.85
C ARG A 177 -16.63 12.66 14.67
N ILE A 178 -16.09 12.87 13.48
CA ILE A 178 -14.66 12.87 13.21
C ILE A 178 -13.97 13.95 14.05
N ALA A 179 -14.50 15.17 14.05
CA ALA A 179 -13.92 16.28 14.81
C ALA A 179 -13.93 16.04 16.33
N GLU A 180 -14.97 15.43 16.86
CA GLU A 180 -15.02 15.00 18.26
C GLU A 180 -13.94 13.98 18.60
N GLU A 181 -13.75 12.98 17.74
CA GLU A 181 -12.74 11.94 17.96
C GLU A 181 -11.32 12.51 17.84
N VAL A 182 -11.07 13.40 16.88
CA VAL A 182 -9.78 14.10 16.74
C VAL A 182 -9.46 14.89 18.02
N LYS A 183 -10.42 15.68 18.52
CA LYS A 183 -10.24 16.42 19.79
C LYS A 183 -9.91 15.50 20.96
N ARG A 184 -10.66 14.40 21.10
CA ARG A 184 -10.41 13.37 22.12
C ARG A 184 -9.01 12.77 22.01
N CYS A 185 -8.54 12.50 20.81
CA CYS A 185 -7.19 12.00 20.57
C CYS A 185 -6.12 13.02 20.98
N MET A 186 -6.32 14.30 20.61
CA MET A 186 -5.42 15.39 21.00
C MET A 186 -5.36 15.58 22.54
N GLU A 187 -6.50 15.53 23.21
CA GLU A 187 -6.59 15.61 24.68
C GLU A 187 -5.86 14.46 25.37
N ARG A 188 -5.79 13.29 24.73
CA ARG A 188 -5.02 12.13 25.21
C ARG A 188 -3.52 12.24 24.92
N GLY A 189 -3.08 13.31 24.23
CA GLY A 189 -1.67 13.56 23.91
C GLY A 189 -1.17 12.86 22.67
N PHE A 190 -2.05 12.33 21.81
CA PHE A 190 -1.67 11.74 20.52
C PHE A 190 -1.16 12.83 19.57
N ARG A 191 -0.04 12.54 18.92
CA ARG A 191 0.68 13.52 18.07
C ARG A 191 0.43 13.32 16.59
N SER A 192 0.08 12.10 16.17
CA SER A 192 -0.20 11.75 14.79
C SER A 192 -1.58 11.09 14.68
N ILE A 193 -2.53 11.80 14.04
CA ILE A 193 -3.91 11.36 13.89
C ILE A 193 -4.24 11.35 12.39
N ALA A 194 -4.25 10.16 11.80
CA ALA A 194 -4.54 10.02 10.38
C ALA A 194 -6.03 9.81 10.13
N LEU A 195 -6.63 10.71 9.34
CA LEU A 195 -7.96 10.54 8.77
C LEU A 195 -7.81 9.87 7.41
N LEU A 196 -7.98 8.54 7.38
CA LEU A 196 -7.77 7.73 6.19
C LEU A 196 -9.02 7.69 5.32
N CYS A 197 -8.85 7.89 4.02
CA CYS A 197 -9.86 7.69 3.00
C CYS A 197 -9.38 6.69 1.96
N LYS A 198 -10.28 5.93 1.36
CA LYS A 198 -9.92 4.88 0.39
C LYS A 198 -9.15 5.45 -0.81
N HIS A 199 -9.68 6.52 -1.41
CA HIS A 199 -9.13 7.16 -2.60
C HIS A 199 -8.93 8.68 -2.41
N GLU A 200 -8.19 9.29 -3.31
CA GLU A 200 -7.97 10.75 -3.33
C GLU A 200 -9.28 11.54 -3.39
N GLU A 201 -10.23 11.09 -4.21
CA GLU A 201 -11.54 11.73 -4.36
C GLU A 201 -12.33 11.75 -3.04
N ASN A 202 -12.23 10.65 -2.26
CA ASN A 202 -12.85 10.57 -0.94
C ASN A 202 -12.15 11.52 0.05
N ALA A 203 -10.82 11.60 -0.01
CA ALA A 203 -10.03 12.48 0.83
C ALA A 203 -10.33 13.97 0.52
N ASP A 204 -10.42 14.34 -0.74
CA ASP A 204 -10.84 15.67 -1.20
C ASP A 204 -12.26 16.03 -0.75
N ARG A 205 -13.21 15.09 -0.88
CA ARG A 205 -14.58 15.25 -0.41
C ARG A 205 -14.62 15.50 1.09
N LEU A 206 -13.91 14.68 1.86
CA LEU A 206 -13.82 14.81 3.31
C LEU A 206 -13.20 16.15 3.69
N TRP A 207 -12.09 16.53 3.08
CA TRP A 207 -11.39 17.78 3.36
C TRP A 207 -12.29 19.01 3.18
N ARG A 208 -13.04 19.07 2.06
CA ARG A 208 -14.00 20.16 1.81
C ARG A 208 -15.11 20.18 2.87
N ALA A 209 -15.58 19.01 3.29
CA ALA A 209 -16.62 18.89 4.32
C ALA A 209 -16.10 19.21 5.73
N MET A 210 -14.83 18.96 6.02
CA MET A 210 -14.20 19.25 7.32
C MET A 210 -13.88 20.73 7.52
N LYS A 211 -13.61 21.49 6.46
CA LYS A 211 -13.23 22.93 6.54
C LYS A 211 -14.09 23.79 7.48
N PRO A 212 -15.44 23.71 7.46
CA PRO A 212 -16.27 24.51 8.37
C PRO A 212 -16.27 23.99 9.81
N VAL A 213 -15.78 22.78 10.07
CA VAL A 213 -15.85 22.12 11.36
C VAL A 213 -14.49 22.16 12.07
N MET A 214 -13.44 21.85 11.34
CA MET A 214 -12.05 21.78 11.86
C MET A 214 -11.08 21.98 10.70
N ASP A 215 -10.05 22.77 10.93
CA ASP A 215 -8.95 22.91 9.96
C ASP A 215 -8.01 21.72 10.06
N VAL A 216 -8.08 20.82 9.06
CA VAL A 216 -7.28 19.60 8.94
C VAL A 216 -6.65 19.59 7.56
N PRO A 217 -5.30 19.57 7.44
CA PRO A 217 -4.64 19.56 6.15
C PRO A 217 -4.89 18.25 5.39
N LEU A 218 -5.03 18.36 4.07
CA LEU A 218 -5.02 17.25 3.14
C LEU A 218 -3.58 17.02 2.69
N ILE A 219 -3.07 15.83 2.89
CA ILE A 219 -1.76 15.41 2.40
C ILE A 219 -1.91 14.87 0.97
N SER A 220 -1.15 15.47 0.05
CA SER A 220 -1.08 15.06 -1.36
C SER A 220 0.36 14.71 -1.74
N ASP A 221 0.52 13.98 -2.84
CA ASP A 221 1.84 13.61 -3.37
C ASP A 221 2.75 14.84 -3.58
N GLY A 222 3.95 14.77 -3.03
CA GLY A 222 4.99 15.81 -3.18
C GLY A 222 5.09 16.84 -2.05
N GLY A 223 4.25 16.76 -1.02
CA GLY A 223 4.33 17.64 0.15
C GLY A 223 5.25 17.10 1.24
N ASN A 224 6.32 17.84 1.58
CA ASN A 224 7.10 17.64 2.82
C ASN A 224 6.28 18.17 4.03
N SER A 225 5.15 17.52 4.34
CA SER A 225 4.34 17.89 5.51
C SER A 225 4.85 17.10 6.72
N GLU A 226 5.20 17.79 7.79
CA GLU A 226 5.37 17.11 9.07
C GLU A 226 4.04 16.47 9.45
N LEU A 227 4.02 15.14 9.60
CA LEU A 227 2.84 14.36 9.98
C LEU A 227 2.59 14.51 11.50
N ASN A 228 2.34 15.74 11.94
CA ASN A 228 2.07 16.10 13.32
C ASN A 228 0.67 16.72 13.42
N GLY A 229 -0.10 16.33 14.43
CA GLY A 229 -1.51 16.69 14.56
C GLY A 229 -2.43 15.78 13.75
N ALA A 230 -3.60 16.30 13.38
CA ALA A 230 -4.55 15.60 12.55
C ALA A 230 -4.37 15.98 11.08
N PHE A 231 -4.49 15.01 10.18
CA PHE A 231 -4.39 15.23 8.72
C PHE A 231 -5.22 14.18 7.96
N ILE A 232 -5.67 14.55 6.78
CA ILE A 232 -6.39 13.67 5.86
C ILE A 232 -5.40 13.11 4.85
N ILE A 233 -5.46 11.81 4.60
CA ILE A 233 -4.54 11.13 3.68
C ILE A 233 -5.21 9.91 3.05
N PRO A 234 -5.02 9.63 1.74
CA PRO A 234 -5.46 8.38 1.13
C PRO A 234 -4.72 7.16 1.70
N VAL A 235 -5.39 6.01 1.79
CA VAL A 235 -4.82 4.78 2.40
C VAL A 235 -3.52 4.35 1.72
N TYR A 236 -3.41 4.47 0.40
CA TYR A 236 -2.20 4.05 -0.32
C TYR A 236 -0.96 4.86 0.09
N MET A 237 -1.13 6.14 0.44
CA MET A 237 -0.03 7.00 0.93
C MET A 237 0.33 6.72 2.40
N ALA A 238 -0.59 6.12 3.16
CA ALA A 238 -0.36 5.73 4.55
C ALA A 238 0.46 4.43 4.68
N LYS A 239 0.70 3.73 3.57
CA LYS A 239 1.49 2.50 3.57
C LYS A 239 2.93 2.77 4.02
N GLY A 240 3.45 1.92 4.92
CA GLY A 240 4.77 2.11 5.54
C GLY A 240 4.81 3.14 6.67
N LEU A 241 3.73 3.91 6.88
CA LEU A 241 3.62 4.87 7.99
C LEU A 241 2.88 4.25 9.18
N GLU A 242 3.02 4.90 10.35
CA GLU A 242 2.35 4.51 11.60
C GLU A 242 1.88 5.77 12.33
N PHE A 243 0.69 5.70 12.95
CA PHE A 243 0.06 6.84 13.58
C PHE A 243 -0.46 6.47 14.97
N ASP A 244 -0.41 7.40 15.91
CA ASP A 244 -0.97 7.18 17.25
C ASP A 244 -2.45 6.82 17.18
N ALA A 245 -3.20 7.50 16.30
CA ALA A 245 -4.59 7.21 16.03
C ALA A 245 -4.90 7.18 14.54
N VAL A 246 -5.81 6.31 14.16
CA VAL A 246 -6.36 6.22 12.80
C VAL A 246 -7.87 6.28 12.87
N VAL A 247 -8.45 7.12 12.01
CA VAL A 247 -9.89 7.16 11.73
C VAL A 247 -10.07 6.87 10.24
N ILE A 248 -10.63 5.71 9.89
CA ILE A 248 -11.07 5.39 8.53
C ILE A 248 -12.41 6.11 8.34
N CYS A 249 -12.45 7.11 7.45
CA CYS A 249 -13.54 8.09 7.39
C CYS A 249 -14.66 7.74 6.39
N ASP A 250 -14.44 6.73 5.56
CA ASP A 250 -15.34 6.29 4.49
C ASP A 250 -15.58 4.77 4.56
N ALA A 251 -15.68 4.23 5.78
CA ALA A 251 -15.85 2.79 6.04
C ALA A 251 -17.29 2.32 5.76
N ASP A 252 -17.87 2.75 4.63
CA ASP A 252 -19.24 2.44 4.21
C ASP A 252 -19.32 1.46 3.05
N SER A 253 -20.53 0.96 2.78
CA SER A 253 -20.81 -0.05 1.76
C SER A 253 -20.54 0.41 0.31
N ARG A 254 -20.44 1.71 0.06
CA ARG A 254 -20.10 2.27 -1.26
C ARG A 254 -18.62 2.17 -1.56
N ASN A 255 -17.80 2.29 -0.52
CA ASN A 255 -16.35 2.35 -0.65
C ASN A 255 -15.69 0.98 -0.44
N TYR A 256 -16.18 0.18 0.51
CA TYR A 256 -15.57 -1.10 0.84
C TYR A 256 -16.62 -2.21 0.74
N HIS A 257 -16.55 -3.04 -0.30
CA HIS A 257 -17.56 -4.07 -0.57
C HIS A 257 -17.03 -5.38 -1.16
N ASP A 258 -15.83 -5.41 -1.72
CA ASP A 258 -15.25 -6.59 -2.34
C ASP A 258 -14.10 -7.22 -1.55
N GLN A 259 -13.55 -8.32 -2.05
CA GLN A 259 -12.49 -9.07 -1.36
C GLN A 259 -11.15 -8.33 -1.35
N ASP A 260 -10.89 -7.51 -2.36
CA ASP A 260 -9.65 -6.73 -2.41
C ASP A 260 -9.69 -5.58 -1.41
N ASP A 261 -10.89 -5.05 -1.13
CA ASP A 261 -11.14 -4.05 -0.09
C ASP A 261 -10.81 -4.56 1.32
N LYS A 262 -10.94 -5.86 1.59
CA LYS A 262 -10.54 -6.43 2.89
C LYS A 262 -9.07 -6.17 3.20
N ARG A 263 -8.20 -6.33 2.20
CA ARG A 263 -6.77 -6.11 2.39
C ARG A 263 -6.47 -4.64 2.64
N LEU A 264 -7.17 -3.76 1.91
CA LEU A 264 -7.02 -2.33 2.11
C LEU A 264 -7.46 -1.91 3.52
N LEU A 265 -8.57 -2.48 4.03
CA LEU A 265 -9.01 -2.31 5.42
C LEU A 265 -7.98 -2.86 6.42
N TYR A 266 -7.40 -4.03 6.16
CA TYR A 266 -6.33 -4.57 7.00
C TYR A 266 -5.14 -3.61 7.07
N VAL A 267 -4.65 -3.15 5.90
CA VAL A 267 -3.53 -2.20 5.83
C VAL A 267 -3.87 -0.94 6.59
N ALA A 268 -5.06 -0.35 6.38
CA ALA A 268 -5.50 0.87 7.04
C ALA A 268 -5.59 0.70 8.57
N CYS A 269 -6.21 -0.38 9.05
CA CYS A 269 -6.35 -0.67 10.48
C CYS A 269 -5.00 -0.86 11.17
N THR A 270 -4.06 -1.54 10.50
CA THR A 270 -2.73 -1.82 11.06
C THR A 270 -1.78 -0.61 11.04
N ARG A 271 -2.22 0.54 10.53
CA ARG A 271 -1.50 1.82 10.69
C ARG A 271 -1.68 2.44 12.07
N ALA A 272 -2.72 2.05 12.82
CA ALA A 272 -3.01 2.56 14.14
C ALA A 272 -2.14 1.89 15.22
N LEU A 273 -1.49 2.70 16.07
CA LEU A 273 -0.70 2.21 17.20
C LEU A 273 -1.54 2.05 18.47
N HIS A 274 -2.43 3.02 18.78
CA HIS A 274 -3.14 3.14 20.04
C HIS A 274 -4.66 3.25 19.92
N ARG A 275 -5.15 3.89 18.86
CA ARG A 275 -6.57 4.16 18.65
C ARG A 275 -6.98 3.91 17.23
N LEU A 276 -8.06 3.16 17.04
CA LEU A 276 -8.65 2.85 15.74
C LEU A 276 -10.14 3.18 15.75
N CYS A 277 -10.60 3.94 14.75
CA CYS A 277 -12.00 4.20 14.49
C CYS A 277 -12.32 3.93 13.02
N LEU A 278 -13.50 3.37 12.76
CA LEU A 278 -14.05 3.14 11.43
C LEU A 278 -15.40 3.84 11.35
N PHE A 279 -15.47 4.93 10.60
CA PHE A 279 -16.68 5.73 10.45
C PHE A 279 -17.15 5.69 9.01
N GLY A 280 -18.45 5.50 8.82
CA GLY A 280 -19.09 5.45 7.50
C GLY A 280 -20.32 6.35 7.44
N GLU A 281 -20.71 6.74 6.22
CA GLU A 281 -21.95 7.48 5.96
C GLU A 281 -23.07 6.49 5.60
N LYS A 282 -24.21 6.57 6.32
CA LYS A 282 -25.41 5.75 6.16
C LYS A 282 -25.17 4.27 6.55
N GLU A 283 -24.68 3.45 5.67
CA GLU A 283 -24.54 2.01 5.85
C GLU A 283 -23.05 1.62 5.88
N LEU A 284 -22.64 0.97 6.94
CA LEU A 284 -21.26 0.47 7.07
C LEU A 284 -20.96 -0.61 6.03
N SER A 285 -19.69 -0.76 5.73
CA SER A 285 -19.22 -1.85 4.87
C SER A 285 -19.64 -3.22 5.41
N PRO A 286 -20.18 -4.11 4.55
CA PRO A 286 -20.53 -5.47 4.93
C PRO A 286 -19.32 -6.32 5.33
N LEU A 287 -18.12 -5.84 5.05
CA LEU A 287 -16.86 -6.49 5.42
C LEU A 287 -16.53 -6.30 6.91
N ILE A 288 -17.09 -5.27 7.55
CA ILE A 288 -16.87 -4.96 8.96
C ILE A 288 -17.85 -5.78 9.80
N ARG A 289 -17.35 -6.82 10.46
CA ARG A 289 -18.16 -7.58 11.42
C ARG A 289 -18.27 -6.77 12.69
N HIS A 290 -19.50 -6.52 13.12
CA HIS A 290 -19.75 -5.98 14.45
C HIS A 290 -19.37 -7.06 15.46
N SER A 291 -18.31 -6.82 16.25
CA SER A 291 -18.12 -7.59 17.48
C SER A 291 -19.26 -7.18 18.43
N CYS A 292 -20.25 -8.06 18.62
CA CYS A 292 -21.26 -7.93 19.67
C CYS A 292 -20.61 -8.04 21.04
#